data_664c656e597162f0223e5daac1756075
#
_entry.id   664c656e597162f0223e5daac1756075
#
_cell.length_a   1.000
_cell.length_b   1.000
_cell.length_c   1.000
_cell.angle_alpha   90.00
_cell.angle_beta   90.00
_cell.angle_gamma   90.00
#
_symmetry.space_group_name_H-M   'P 1'
#
loop_
_entity.id
_entity.type
_entity.pdbx_description
1 polymer ?
#
loop_
_entity_poly.entity_id
_entity_poly.type
_entity_poly.pdbx_seq_one_letter_code
_entity_poly.pdbx_strand_id
1 'polypeptide(L)'
;MKSKTEIDVIILSFAQNEELRLITQHCINSLMASEDQETIKFNVVVMESQQEMKPFQYKNTTTIYPEEAFGYHRYMNIGIDITSSKYVCLCNNDLHFHPGWATEILKSFHKYYDLSSASPFCSFHHPKMGFEQDNGIYPGYRSRYEVAGWCLFLKRDVFRLTGKLDENYQFWCADNDYANTLAALKLRHALISSSIVDHLDSCTLDQQAEEAAIAASEFFYLEKKWNHRKMAGWTCV
;
A
#
# COMPACT_ATOMS: atom_id res chain seq x y z
N MET A 1 -21.53 -20.49 -12.17
CA MET A 1 -20.43 -19.55 -12.46
C MET A 1 -19.72 -19.29 -11.13
N LYS A 2 -18.39 -19.45 -11.09
CA LYS A 2 -17.63 -19.03 -9.89
C LYS A 2 -17.76 -17.50 -9.81
N SER A 3 -18.09 -16.96 -8.62
CA SER A 3 -18.14 -15.51 -8.44
C SER A 3 -16.74 -14.92 -8.59
N LYS A 4 -16.62 -13.85 -9.37
CA LYS A 4 -15.39 -13.07 -9.47
C LYS A 4 -14.95 -12.58 -8.08
N THR A 5 -13.67 -12.63 -7.79
CA THR A 5 -13.13 -11.96 -6.60
C THR A 5 -12.92 -10.48 -6.92
N GLU A 6 -13.61 -9.61 -6.19
CA GLU A 6 -13.43 -8.16 -6.32
C GLU A 6 -12.38 -7.66 -5.33
N ILE A 7 -11.49 -6.80 -5.81
CA ILE A 7 -10.41 -6.17 -5.03
C ILE A 7 -10.48 -4.66 -5.30
N ASP A 8 -10.66 -3.87 -4.26
CA ASP A 8 -10.52 -2.42 -4.36
C ASP A 8 -9.04 -2.07 -4.28
N VAL A 9 -8.55 -1.33 -5.28
CA VAL A 9 -7.16 -0.87 -5.33
C VAL A 9 -7.15 0.65 -5.25
N ILE A 10 -6.58 1.18 -4.17
CA ILE A 10 -6.50 2.61 -3.90
C ILE A 10 -5.07 3.04 -4.17
N ILE A 11 -4.89 3.90 -5.17
CA ILE A 11 -3.59 4.40 -5.62
C ILE A 11 -3.48 5.87 -5.25
N LEU A 12 -2.42 6.23 -4.52
CA LEU A 12 -2.11 7.63 -4.27
C LEU A 12 -1.27 8.18 -5.42
N SER A 13 -1.66 9.32 -5.98
CA SER A 13 -0.97 10.01 -7.08
C SER A 13 -0.73 11.49 -6.77
N PHE A 14 0.39 12.00 -7.25
CA PHE A 14 0.73 13.42 -7.26
C PHE A 14 1.40 13.77 -8.59
N ALA A 15 0.59 13.97 -9.63
CA ALA A 15 1.05 14.18 -11.00
C ALA A 15 1.25 15.66 -11.31
N GLN A 16 2.42 16.21 -10.95
CA GLN A 16 2.77 17.61 -11.21
C GLN A 16 3.08 17.91 -12.69
N ASN A 17 3.34 16.87 -13.49
CA ASN A 17 3.67 16.98 -14.91
C ASN A 17 3.22 15.73 -15.67
N GLU A 18 3.38 15.77 -17.00
CA GLU A 18 2.99 14.69 -17.90
C GLU A 18 3.75 13.37 -17.60
N GLU A 19 5.02 13.44 -17.23
CA GLU A 19 5.84 12.28 -16.93
C GLU A 19 5.30 11.53 -15.69
N LEU A 20 5.04 12.23 -14.59
CA LEU A 20 4.45 11.68 -13.39
C LEU A 20 3.05 11.12 -13.64
N ARG A 21 2.26 11.78 -14.50
CA ARG A 21 0.96 11.29 -14.93
C ARG A 21 1.08 9.98 -15.69
N LEU A 22 2.08 9.84 -16.56
CA LEU A 22 2.33 8.60 -17.30
C LEU A 22 2.81 7.48 -16.39
N ILE A 23 3.59 7.75 -15.36
CA ILE A 23 3.99 6.76 -14.35
C ILE A 23 2.74 6.16 -13.69
N THR A 24 1.82 7.00 -13.21
CA THR A 24 0.56 6.52 -12.64
C THR A 24 -0.25 5.69 -13.64
N GLN A 25 -0.35 6.13 -14.91
CA GLN A 25 -1.07 5.36 -15.92
C GLN A 25 -0.38 4.02 -16.25
N HIS A 26 0.95 3.95 -16.23
CA HIS A 26 1.69 2.70 -16.41
C HIS A 26 1.46 1.73 -15.26
N CYS A 27 1.44 2.22 -14.03
CA CYS A 27 1.08 1.44 -12.85
C CYS A 27 -0.31 0.80 -13.02
N ILE A 28 -1.31 1.61 -13.38
CA ILE A 28 -2.68 1.13 -13.64
C ILE A 28 -2.72 0.10 -14.78
N ASN A 29 -2.00 0.34 -15.87
CA ASN A 29 -1.99 -0.57 -17.02
C ASN A 29 -1.39 -1.93 -16.64
N SER A 30 -0.28 -1.95 -15.90
CA SER A 30 0.33 -3.20 -15.41
C SER A 30 -0.61 -3.94 -14.46
N LEU A 31 -1.28 -3.22 -13.54
CA LEU A 31 -2.28 -3.78 -12.65
C LEU A 31 -3.42 -4.46 -13.43
N MET A 32 -4.02 -3.76 -14.40
CA MET A 32 -5.15 -4.30 -15.19
C MET A 32 -4.76 -5.49 -16.05
N ALA A 33 -3.49 -5.59 -16.47
CA ALA A 33 -2.96 -6.71 -17.26
C ALA A 33 -2.47 -7.89 -16.40
N SER A 34 -2.34 -7.72 -15.08
CA SER A 34 -1.68 -8.69 -14.19
C SER A 34 -2.51 -9.93 -13.85
N GLU A 35 -3.83 -9.88 -14.03
CA GLU A 35 -4.74 -10.96 -13.63
C GLU A 35 -5.78 -11.24 -14.73
N ASP A 36 -6.30 -12.47 -14.72
CA ASP A 36 -7.44 -12.83 -15.56
C ASP A 36 -8.70 -12.12 -15.06
N GLN A 37 -9.22 -11.22 -15.88
CA GLN A 37 -10.41 -10.40 -15.58
C GLN A 37 -11.69 -11.23 -15.40
N GLU A 38 -11.72 -12.53 -15.79
CA GLU A 38 -12.82 -13.43 -15.50
C GLU A 38 -12.79 -14.01 -14.08
N THR A 39 -11.63 -13.96 -13.42
CA THR A 39 -11.44 -14.49 -12.07
C THR A 39 -11.27 -13.40 -11.02
N ILE A 40 -10.55 -12.34 -11.34
CA ILE A 40 -10.28 -11.19 -10.46
C ILE A 40 -10.72 -9.90 -11.17
N LYS A 41 -11.48 -9.08 -10.46
CA LYS A 41 -11.87 -7.75 -10.91
C LYS A 41 -11.24 -6.71 -9.98
N PHE A 42 -10.46 -5.79 -10.54
CA PHE A 42 -9.96 -4.62 -9.82
C PHE A 42 -10.95 -3.46 -9.94
N ASN A 43 -11.37 -2.89 -8.82
CA ASN A 43 -12.06 -1.62 -8.72
C ASN A 43 -11.01 -0.57 -8.33
N VAL A 44 -10.50 0.16 -9.31
CA VAL A 44 -9.35 1.06 -9.10
C VAL A 44 -9.81 2.48 -8.80
N VAL A 45 -9.38 3.01 -7.67
CA VAL A 45 -9.59 4.40 -7.27
C VAL A 45 -8.23 5.09 -7.18
N VAL A 46 -8.05 6.17 -7.95
CA VAL A 46 -6.86 7.01 -7.87
C VAL A 46 -7.18 8.24 -7.04
N MET A 47 -6.48 8.39 -5.94
CA MET A 47 -6.52 9.59 -5.10
C MET A 47 -5.46 10.56 -5.62
N GLU A 48 -5.88 11.50 -6.49
CA GLU A 48 -4.99 12.47 -7.11
C GLU A 48 -4.89 13.73 -6.25
N SER A 49 -3.69 14.01 -5.75
CA SER A 49 -3.45 15.17 -4.90
C SER A 49 -3.15 16.47 -5.67
N GLN A 50 -2.81 16.38 -6.98
CA GLN A 50 -2.58 17.55 -7.82
C GLN A 50 -3.91 18.13 -8.34
N GLN A 51 -4.43 19.14 -7.63
CA GLN A 51 -5.73 19.75 -7.93
C GLN A 51 -5.81 20.44 -9.29
N GLU A 52 -4.68 20.94 -9.81
CA GLU A 52 -4.62 21.63 -11.11
C GLU A 52 -4.90 20.69 -12.29
N MET A 53 -4.83 19.38 -12.06
CA MET A 53 -5.17 18.39 -13.09
C MET A 53 -6.66 18.19 -13.31
N LYS A 54 -7.53 18.69 -12.45
CA LYS A 54 -8.99 18.57 -12.67
C LYS A 54 -9.40 19.13 -14.03
N PRO A 55 -10.30 18.46 -14.78
CA PRO A 55 -11.07 17.24 -14.45
C PRO A 55 -10.47 15.94 -15.04
N PHE A 56 -9.15 15.80 -15.14
CA PHE A 56 -8.51 14.63 -15.74
C PHE A 56 -8.93 13.33 -15.03
N GLN A 57 -9.13 12.27 -15.81
CA GLN A 57 -9.44 10.92 -15.31
C GLN A 57 -8.43 9.92 -15.88
N TYR A 58 -7.80 9.14 -15.01
CA TYR A 58 -6.99 8.02 -15.45
C TYR A 58 -7.86 6.93 -16.08
N LYS A 59 -7.37 6.29 -17.14
CA LYS A 59 -8.13 5.25 -17.85
C LYS A 59 -8.39 4.05 -16.93
N ASN A 60 -9.59 3.49 -17.04
CA ASN A 60 -10.04 2.30 -16.28
C ASN A 60 -10.08 2.51 -14.76
N THR A 61 -10.24 3.74 -14.28
CA THR A 61 -10.30 4.06 -12.87
C THR A 61 -11.42 5.04 -12.54
N THR A 62 -11.65 5.22 -11.23
CA THR A 62 -12.32 6.41 -10.70
C THR A 62 -11.24 7.31 -10.11
N THR A 63 -11.03 8.49 -10.69
CA THR A 63 -10.07 9.47 -10.17
C THR A 63 -10.77 10.45 -9.24
N ILE A 64 -10.32 10.54 -8.01
CA ILE A 64 -10.85 11.42 -6.97
C ILE A 64 -9.81 12.49 -6.66
N TYR A 65 -10.26 13.73 -6.54
CA TYR A 65 -9.47 14.87 -6.09
C TYR A 65 -10.01 15.32 -4.72
N PRO A 66 -9.46 14.83 -3.60
CA PRO A 66 -9.95 15.21 -2.27
C PRO A 66 -9.85 16.72 -2.06
N GLU A 67 -10.84 17.29 -1.39
CA GLU A 67 -10.83 18.72 -1.02
C GLU A 67 -10.06 18.95 0.28
N GLU A 68 -9.86 17.89 1.05
CA GLU A 68 -9.10 17.89 2.30
C GLU A 68 -7.62 18.12 2.05
N ALA A 69 -6.94 18.72 3.04
CA ALA A 69 -5.49 18.86 3.01
C ALA A 69 -4.81 17.49 2.85
N PHE A 70 -3.75 17.46 2.05
CA PHE A 70 -3.01 16.23 1.78
C PHE A 70 -2.55 15.54 3.07
N GLY A 71 -2.63 14.22 3.04
CA GLY A 71 -2.09 13.29 4.02
C GLY A 71 -2.22 11.88 3.47
N TYR A 72 -1.13 11.10 3.47
CA TYR A 72 -1.13 9.75 2.93
C TYR A 72 -2.25 8.90 3.52
N HIS A 73 -2.29 8.78 4.85
CA HIS A 73 -3.32 8.01 5.53
C HIS A 73 -4.72 8.60 5.36
N ARG A 74 -4.85 9.93 5.34
CA ARG A 74 -6.15 10.60 5.11
C ARG A 74 -6.71 10.24 3.74
N TYR A 75 -5.91 10.34 2.68
CA TYR A 75 -6.36 10.03 1.33
C TYR A 75 -6.66 8.54 1.16
N MET A 76 -5.84 7.66 1.79
CA MET A 76 -6.15 6.23 1.82
C MET A 76 -7.46 5.94 2.57
N ASN A 77 -7.74 6.62 3.69
CA ASN A 77 -9.00 6.49 4.43
C ASN A 77 -10.21 6.91 3.59
N ILE A 78 -10.11 8.01 2.82
CA ILE A 78 -11.17 8.44 1.90
C ILE A 78 -11.42 7.33 0.86
N GLY A 79 -10.37 6.78 0.26
CA GLY A 79 -10.49 5.68 -0.70
C GLY A 79 -11.10 4.41 -0.08
N ILE A 80 -10.75 4.07 1.15
CA ILE A 80 -11.33 2.95 1.91
C ILE A 80 -12.83 3.16 2.15
N ASP A 81 -13.25 4.39 2.50
CA ASP A 81 -14.64 4.72 2.83
C ASP A 81 -15.59 4.66 1.62
N ILE A 82 -15.08 5.02 0.42
CA ILE A 82 -15.89 5.02 -0.81
C ILE A 82 -15.92 3.67 -1.54
N THR A 83 -15.22 2.66 -1.01
CA THR A 83 -15.11 1.31 -1.57
C THR A 83 -15.64 0.26 -0.59
N SER A 84 -15.97 -0.95 -1.08
CA SER A 84 -16.65 -1.94 -0.23
C SER A 84 -16.26 -3.40 -0.46
N SER A 85 -15.33 -3.71 -1.38
CA SER A 85 -14.91 -5.08 -1.64
C SER A 85 -14.29 -5.74 -0.41
N LYS A 86 -14.35 -7.06 -0.35
CA LYS A 86 -13.79 -7.87 0.74
C LYS A 86 -12.29 -7.65 0.94
N TYR A 87 -11.60 -7.35 -0.16
CA TYR A 87 -10.16 -7.11 -0.17
C TYR A 87 -9.88 -5.68 -0.63
N VAL A 88 -8.88 -5.07 -0.03
CA VAL A 88 -8.40 -3.74 -0.40
C VAL A 88 -6.89 -3.74 -0.50
N CYS A 89 -6.37 -3.06 -1.50
CA CYS A 89 -4.94 -2.85 -1.71
C CYS A 89 -4.65 -1.35 -1.69
N LEU A 90 -3.73 -0.93 -0.83
CA LEU A 90 -3.26 0.46 -0.71
C LEU A 90 -1.92 0.54 -1.42
N CYS A 91 -1.81 1.40 -2.43
CA CYS A 91 -0.68 1.43 -3.34
C CYS A 91 -0.11 2.83 -3.56
N ASN A 92 1.21 2.88 -3.78
CA ASN A 92 1.85 3.98 -4.48
C ASN A 92 1.52 3.91 -5.98
N ASN A 93 1.82 4.98 -6.73
CA ASN A 93 1.55 5.09 -8.16
C ASN A 93 2.70 4.65 -9.07
N ASP A 94 3.85 4.29 -8.52
CA ASP A 94 5.08 3.93 -9.22
C ASP A 94 5.39 2.43 -9.12
N LEU A 95 4.34 1.62 -9.21
CA LEU A 95 4.43 0.16 -9.12
C LEU A 95 4.30 -0.49 -10.50
N HIS A 96 4.96 -1.65 -10.64
CA HIS A 96 4.76 -2.57 -11.74
C HIS A 96 4.27 -3.92 -11.22
N PHE A 97 3.04 -4.26 -11.55
CA PHE A 97 2.37 -5.50 -11.14
C PHE A 97 2.68 -6.63 -12.12
N HIS A 98 3.26 -7.72 -11.62
CA HIS A 98 3.53 -8.90 -12.43
C HIS A 98 2.33 -9.86 -12.49
N PRO A 99 2.24 -10.72 -13.55
CA PRO A 99 1.13 -11.65 -13.69
C PRO A 99 0.94 -12.56 -12.47
N GLY A 100 -0.29 -12.66 -11.97
CA GLY A 100 -0.66 -13.55 -10.88
C GLY A 100 -0.38 -13.04 -9.47
N TRP A 101 0.07 -11.81 -9.29
CA TRP A 101 0.46 -11.27 -7.98
C TRP A 101 -0.68 -11.33 -6.95
N ALA A 102 -1.89 -10.90 -7.33
CA ALA A 102 -3.03 -10.92 -6.42
C ALA A 102 -3.53 -12.36 -6.19
N THR A 103 -3.48 -13.20 -7.21
CA THR A 103 -3.78 -14.62 -7.10
C THR A 103 -2.91 -15.30 -6.04
N GLU A 104 -1.60 -15.02 -5.98
CA GLU A 104 -0.69 -15.59 -4.98
C GLU A 104 -0.99 -15.09 -3.56
N ILE A 105 -1.36 -13.83 -3.39
CA ILE A 105 -1.81 -13.30 -2.09
C ILE A 105 -3.12 -14.00 -1.67
N LEU A 106 -4.09 -14.10 -2.56
CA LEU A 106 -5.36 -14.78 -2.27
C LEU A 106 -5.18 -16.26 -1.91
N LYS A 107 -4.29 -16.98 -2.61
CA LYS A 107 -3.91 -18.37 -2.24
C LYS A 107 -3.34 -18.41 -0.82
N SER A 108 -2.47 -17.44 -0.47
CA SER A 108 -1.89 -17.36 0.87
C SER A 108 -2.96 -17.07 1.94
N PHE A 109 -3.92 -16.19 1.68
CA PHE A 109 -5.06 -15.94 2.56
C PHE A 109 -5.98 -17.16 2.75
N HIS A 110 -6.11 -18.00 1.74
CA HIS A 110 -6.84 -19.26 1.87
C HIS A 110 -6.08 -20.31 2.65
N LYS A 111 -4.77 -20.41 2.43
CA LYS A 111 -3.90 -21.38 3.11
C LYS A 111 -3.68 -21.01 4.59
N TYR A 112 -3.55 -19.73 4.88
CA TYR A 112 -3.32 -19.17 6.21
C TYR A 112 -4.49 -18.27 6.58
N TYR A 113 -5.56 -18.86 7.12
CA TYR A 113 -6.82 -18.17 7.39
C TYR A 113 -6.68 -17.00 8.40
N ASP A 114 -5.69 -17.08 9.31
CA ASP A 114 -5.33 -16.08 10.30
C ASP A 114 -4.52 -14.90 9.74
N LEU A 115 -4.05 -14.99 8.48
CA LEU A 115 -3.35 -13.90 7.82
C LEU A 115 -4.33 -12.76 7.54
N SER A 116 -4.07 -11.59 8.10
CA SER A 116 -4.95 -10.41 8.05
C SER A 116 -4.59 -9.45 6.93
N SER A 117 -3.30 -9.33 6.66
CA SER A 117 -2.75 -8.51 5.57
C SER A 117 -1.49 -9.14 5.00
N ALA A 118 -1.08 -8.68 3.83
CA ALA A 118 0.11 -9.16 3.13
C ALA A 118 0.76 -8.02 2.34
N SER A 119 2.06 -8.15 2.09
CA SER A 119 2.77 -7.36 1.10
C SER A 119 3.30 -8.27 -0.01
N PRO A 120 3.29 -7.82 -1.27
CA PRO A 120 3.98 -8.52 -2.36
C PRO A 120 5.49 -8.31 -2.26
N PHE A 121 6.23 -9.20 -2.90
CA PHE A 121 7.67 -9.16 -3.02
C PHE A 121 8.08 -8.19 -4.14
N CYS A 122 9.06 -7.32 -3.88
CA CYS A 122 9.70 -6.48 -4.89
C CYS A 122 11.04 -7.11 -5.29
N SER A 123 11.21 -7.39 -6.59
CA SER A 123 12.39 -8.09 -7.12
C SER A 123 13.68 -7.25 -7.00
N PHE A 124 13.56 -5.94 -6.84
CA PHE A 124 14.69 -5.02 -6.70
C PHE A 124 15.08 -4.76 -5.24
N HIS A 125 14.10 -4.80 -4.33
CA HIS A 125 14.27 -4.39 -2.94
C HIS A 125 14.51 -5.57 -2.01
N HIS A 126 13.60 -6.54 -1.98
CA HIS A 126 13.61 -7.60 -0.98
C HIS A 126 14.84 -8.53 -1.03
N PRO A 127 15.46 -8.82 -2.19
CA PRO A 127 16.71 -9.58 -2.22
C PRO A 127 17.86 -8.90 -1.46
N LYS A 128 17.91 -7.56 -1.48
CA LYS A 128 18.91 -6.77 -0.75
C LYS A 128 18.71 -6.87 0.77
N MET A 129 17.49 -7.20 1.20
CA MET A 129 17.12 -7.41 2.61
C MET A 129 17.23 -8.88 3.04
N GLY A 130 17.74 -9.77 2.18
CA GLY A 130 17.97 -11.17 2.47
C GLY A 130 16.74 -12.06 2.29
N PHE A 131 15.70 -11.59 1.60
CA PHE A 131 14.55 -12.42 1.23
C PHE A 131 14.75 -13.05 -0.15
N GLU A 132 14.21 -14.26 -0.32
CA GLU A 132 14.27 -15.02 -1.56
C GLU A 132 12.89 -15.10 -2.20
N GLN A 133 12.83 -14.90 -3.53
CA GLN A 133 11.62 -15.09 -4.31
C GLN A 133 11.19 -16.56 -4.29
N ASP A 134 9.89 -16.82 -4.39
CA ASP A 134 9.27 -18.16 -4.42
C ASP A 134 9.62 -19.07 -3.22
N ASN A 135 10.08 -18.49 -2.11
CA ASN A 135 10.43 -19.20 -0.88
C ASN A 135 9.33 -19.10 0.20
N GLY A 136 8.06 -19.22 -0.21
CA GLY A 136 6.91 -19.24 0.68
C GLY A 136 6.49 -17.88 1.21
N ILE A 137 6.20 -17.78 2.51
CA ILE A 137 5.82 -16.52 3.15
C ILE A 137 6.80 -16.16 4.26
N TYR A 138 7.04 -14.87 4.46
CA TYR A 138 7.85 -14.35 5.55
C TYR A 138 6.97 -13.55 6.51
N PRO A 139 6.50 -14.14 7.63
CA PRO A 139 5.72 -13.43 8.62
C PRO A 139 6.56 -12.39 9.35
N GLY A 140 6.02 -11.21 9.57
CA GLY A 140 6.71 -10.15 10.29
C GLY A 140 6.01 -8.80 10.21
N TYR A 141 6.59 -7.81 10.90
CA TYR A 141 6.03 -6.47 11.01
C TYR A 141 7.09 -5.38 10.80
N ARG A 142 8.25 -5.70 10.24
CA ARG A 142 9.27 -4.67 9.98
C ARG A 142 8.89 -3.91 8.70
N SER A 143 8.73 -2.60 8.85
CA SER A 143 8.56 -1.70 7.70
C SER A 143 9.76 -1.83 6.76
N ARG A 144 9.52 -1.79 5.45
CA ARG A 144 10.49 -1.99 4.36
C ARG A 144 11.08 -3.40 4.26
N TYR A 145 10.71 -4.31 5.13
CA TYR A 145 11.06 -5.73 5.13
C TYR A 145 9.82 -6.56 4.80
N GLU A 146 9.11 -7.05 5.82
CA GLU A 146 7.88 -7.81 5.60
C GLU A 146 6.69 -6.89 5.24
N VAL A 147 6.65 -5.67 5.79
CA VAL A 147 5.63 -4.67 5.49
C VAL A 147 6.15 -3.72 4.42
N ALA A 148 5.68 -3.88 3.19
CA ALA A 148 6.00 -3.00 2.07
C ALA A 148 4.95 -1.88 1.99
N GLY A 149 5.26 -0.70 2.56
CA GLY A 149 4.33 0.43 2.64
C GLY A 149 3.84 0.91 1.27
N TRP A 150 4.61 0.66 0.21
CA TRP A 150 4.22 0.98 -1.18
C TRP A 150 3.13 0.08 -1.76
N CYS A 151 2.86 -1.12 -1.16
CA CYS A 151 1.79 -2.02 -1.59
C CYS A 151 1.33 -2.89 -0.41
N LEU A 152 0.22 -2.53 0.20
CA LEU A 152 -0.40 -3.24 1.32
C LEU A 152 -1.71 -3.87 0.89
N PHE A 153 -1.79 -5.19 0.91
CA PHE A 153 -3.00 -5.95 0.58
C PHE A 153 -3.67 -6.47 1.86
N LEU A 154 -4.93 -6.12 2.08
CA LEU A 154 -5.64 -6.37 3.32
C LEU A 154 -6.97 -7.11 3.12
N LYS A 155 -7.34 -7.92 4.09
CA LYS A 155 -8.74 -8.26 4.31
C LYS A 155 -9.43 -7.03 4.91
N ARG A 156 -10.50 -6.51 4.30
CA ARG A 156 -11.18 -5.28 4.76
C ARG A 156 -11.64 -5.36 6.21
N ASP A 157 -11.98 -6.57 6.69
CA ASP A 157 -12.39 -6.77 8.09
C ASP A 157 -11.31 -6.39 9.11
N VAL A 158 -10.05 -6.24 8.70
CA VAL A 158 -8.95 -5.73 9.54
C VAL A 158 -9.33 -4.38 10.14
N PHE A 159 -9.96 -3.49 9.36
CA PHE A 159 -10.32 -2.15 9.81
C PHE A 159 -11.37 -2.13 10.94
N ARG A 160 -12.10 -3.23 11.16
CA ARG A 160 -12.97 -3.36 12.34
C ARG A 160 -12.17 -3.49 13.63
N LEU A 161 -10.94 -3.96 13.55
CA LEU A 161 -10.06 -4.18 14.70
C LEU A 161 -9.03 -3.04 14.86
N THR A 162 -8.46 -2.57 13.76
CA THR A 162 -7.46 -1.51 13.76
C THR A 162 -8.07 -0.11 13.85
N GLY A 163 -9.32 0.05 13.42
CA GLY A 163 -9.90 1.34 13.06
C GLY A 163 -9.32 1.83 11.72
N LYS A 164 -9.53 3.09 11.42
CA LYS A 164 -8.92 3.78 10.28
C LYS A 164 -7.42 3.96 10.48
N LEU A 165 -6.73 4.25 9.38
CA LEU A 165 -5.32 4.66 9.43
C LEU A 165 -5.18 5.99 10.17
N ASP A 166 -4.10 6.17 10.93
CA ASP A 166 -3.89 7.38 11.73
C ASP A 166 -3.50 8.58 10.85
N GLU A 167 -4.38 9.56 10.74
CA GLU A 167 -4.23 10.72 9.87
C GLU A 167 -3.23 11.77 10.36
N ASN A 168 -2.59 11.56 11.52
CA ASN A 168 -1.47 12.38 11.96
C ASN A 168 -0.19 12.14 11.14
N TYR A 169 -0.15 11.07 10.34
CA TYR A 169 0.93 10.82 9.39
C TYR A 169 0.55 11.38 8.02
N GLN A 170 1.26 12.43 7.60
CA GLN A 170 1.06 13.02 6.28
C GLN A 170 1.69 12.17 5.18
N PHE A 171 2.90 11.63 5.44
CA PHE A 171 3.62 10.84 4.46
C PHE A 171 4.59 9.83 5.08
N TRP A 172 5.49 10.28 5.94
CA TRP A 172 6.52 9.45 6.57
C TRP A 172 5.95 8.60 7.70
N CYS A 173 6.62 7.53 8.06
CA CYS A 173 6.25 6.66 9.18
C CYS A 173 4.84 6.04 9.11
N ALA A 174 4.08 6.25 8.04
CA ALA A 174 2.73 5.73 7.86
C ALA A 174 2.70 4.18 7.90
N ASP A 175 3.61 3.54 7.18
CA ASP A 175 3.80 2.10 7.17
C ASP A 175 4.33 1.54 8.50
N ASN A 176 5.19 2.30 9.21
CA ASN A 176 5.66 1.95 10.54
C ASN A 176 4.51 1.94 11.55
N ASP A 177 3.62 2.94 11.52
CA ASP A 177 2.46 2.99 12.39
C ASP A 177 1.49 1.85 12.12
N TYR A 178 1.22 1.57 10.84
CA TYR A 178 0.39 0.44 10.45
C TYR A 178 0.98 -0.90 10.91
N ALA A 179 2.28 -1.13 10.69
CA ALA A 179 2.99 -2.32 11.15
C ALA A 179 2.92 -2.51 12.67
N ASN A 180 3.13 -1.43 13.41
CA ASN A 180 3.02 -1.42 14.87
C ASN A 180 1.59 -1.71 15.35
N THR A 181 0.59 -1.18 14.64
CA THR A 181 -0.82 -1.44 14.94
C THR A 181 -1.16 -2.92 14.77
N LEU A 182 -0.73 -3.54 13.67
CA LEU A 182 -0.91 -4.98 13.43
C LEU A 182 -0.24 -5.82 14.51
N ALA A 183 1.01 -5.50 14.83
CA ALA A 183 1.78 -6.23 15.85
C ALA A 183 1.15 -6.11 17.24
N ALA A 184 0.71 -4.90 17.64
CA ALA A 184 0.06 -4.66 18.93
C ALA A 184 -1.25 -5.42 19.07
N LEU A 185 -2.01 -5.57 17.99
CA LEU A 185 -3.27 -6.30 17.94
C LEU A 185 -3.09 -7.80 17.63
N LYS A 186 -1.83 -8.26 17.41
CA LYS A 186 -1.49 -9.63 17.01
C LYS A 186 -2.19 -10.07 15.71
N LEU A 187 -2.43 -9.13 14.82
CA LEU A 187 -3.00 -9.38 13.49
C LEU A 187 -1.87 -9.81 12.55
N ARG A 188 -1.90 -11.05 12.10
CA ARG A 188 -0.81 -11.62 11.32
C ARG A 188 -0.64 -10.94 9.98
N HIS A 189 0.60 -10.55 9.68
CA HIS A 189 1.06 -10.02 8.40
C HIS A 189 2.19 -10.89 7.84
N ALA A 190 2.33 -10.93 6.51
CA ALA A 190 3.47 -11.60 5.87
C ALA A 190 3.79 -10.96 4.49
N LEU A 191 5.06 -10.97 4.15
CA LEU A 191 5.55 -10.81 2.80
C LEU A 191 5.31 -12.12 2.03
N ILE A 192 4.67 -12.06 0.86
CA ILE A 192 4.37 -13.21 0.01
C ILE A 192 5.38 -13.25 -1.13
N SER A 193 6.34 -14.15 -1.04
CA SER A 193 7.51 -14.16 -1.94
C SER A 193 7.20 -14.61 -3.38
N SER A 194 6.06 -15.27 -3.60
CA SER A 194 5.55 -15.62 -4.94
C SER A 194 4.65 -14.56 -5.58
N SER A 195 4.29 -13.53 -4.83
CA SER A 195 3.50 -12.38 -5.32
C SER A 195 4.44 -11.24 -5.68
N ILE A 196 4.60 -10.92 -6.97
CA ILE A 196 5.61 -9.96 -7.41
C ILE A 196 4.97 -8.64 -7.80
N VAL A 197 5.41 -7.57 -7.12
CA VAL A 197 5.09 -6.17 -7.46
C VAL A 197 6.35 -5.34 -7.25
N ASP A 198 6.88 -4.81 -8.32
CA ASP A 198 8.09 -4.01 -8.27
C ASP A 198 7.78 -2.54 -7.97
N HIS A 199 8.53 -1.96 -7.06
CA HIS A 199 8.54 -0.54 -6.76
C HIS A 199 9.65 0.12 -7.56
N LEU A 200 9.31 1.06 -8.42
CA LEU A 200 10.24 1.62 -9.41
C LEU A 200 11.09 2.77 -8.85
N ASP A 201 10.96 3.09 -7.55
CA ASP A 201 11.69 4.16 -6.85
C ASP A 201 11.66 5.49 -7.63
N SER A 202 10.51 5.80 -8.23
CA SER A 202 10.41 7.02 -9.04
C SER A 202 10.21 8.24 -8.15
N CYS A 203 11.09 9.06 -8.26
CA CYS A 203 11.39 10.46 -7.95
C CYS A 203 10.23 11.44 -7.66
N THR A 204 9.22 11.09 -6.89
CA THR A 204 8.22 12.08 -6.42
C THR A 204 8.70 12.89 -5.21
N LEU A 205 9.90 12.58 -4.67
CA LEU A 205 10.38 13.04 -3.35
C LEU A 205 11.58 13.99 -3.40
N ASP A 206 11.74 14.81 -4.41
CA ASP A 206 12.90 15.71 -4.55
C ASP A 206 12.65 17.17 -4.05
N GLN A 207 11.87 17.38 -2.98
CA GLN A 207 11.69 18.74 -2.39
C GLN A 207 12.08 18.77 -0.90
N GLN A 208 13.28 19.26 -0.64
CA GLN A 208 14.22 18.85 0.38
C GLN A 208 14.14 19.49 1.78
N ALA A 209 13.52 20.60 2.04
CA ALA A 209 13.60 21.26 3.35
C ALA A 209 12.32 21.10 4.21
N GLU A 210 11.14 21.25 3.61
CA GLU A 210 9.87 21.05 4.29
C GLU A 210 9.65 19.57 4.64
N GLU A 211 10.09 18.67 3.78
CA GLU A 211 10.01 17.23 3.97
C GLU A 211 10.80 16.75 5.19
N ALA A 212 12.00 17.29 5.42
CA ALA A 212 12.80 16.93 6.59
C ALA A 212 12.13 17.32 7.90
N ALA A 213 11.45 18.47 7.93
CA ALA A 213 10.71 18.93 9.11
C ALA A 213 9.46 18.06 9.37
N ILE A 214 8.72 17.71 8.33
CA ILE A 214 7.57 16.80 8.41
C ILE A 214 8.04 15.43 8.89
N ALA A 215 9.08 14.85 8.27
CA ALA A 215 9.63 13.56 8.64
C ALA A 215 10.06 13.53 10.12
N ALA A 216 10.75 14.57 10.60
CA ALA A 216 11.17 14.68 12.00
C ALA A 216 9.97 14.74 12.96
N SER A 217 8.93 15.49 12.61
CA SER A 217 7.72 15.62 13.44
C SER A 217 6.93 14.30 13.51
N GLU A 218 6.80 13.61 12.39
CA GLU A 218 6.10 12.31 12.32
C GLU A 218 6.89 11.21 13.03
N PHE A 219 8.21 11.21 12.90
CA PHE A 219 9.07 10.31 13.66
C PHE A 219 8.91 10.53 15.18
N PHE A 220 8.93 11.79 15.64
CA PHE A 220 8.69 12.10 17.04
C PHE A 220 7.30 11.67 17.52
N TYR A 221 6.26 11.86 16.68
CA TYR A 221 4.91 11.40 16.97
C TYR A 221 4.85 9.86 17.06
N LEU A 222 5.49 9.17 16.14
CA LEU A 222 5.58 7.70 16.13
C LEU A 222 6.25 7.19 17.42
N GLU A 223 7.39 7.75 17.80
CA GLU A 223 8.07 7.40 19.04
C GLU A 223 7.17 7.64 20.26
N LYS A 224 6.54 8.80 20.36
CA LYS A 224 5.62 9.12 21.45
C LYS A 224 4.44 8.15 21.53
N LYS A 225 3.86 7.79 20.40
CA LYS A 225 2.72 6.86 20.31
C LYS A 225 3.10 5.44 20.74
N TRP A 226 4.30 4.98 20.39
CA TRP A 226 4.71 3.57 20.52
C TRP A 226 5.78 3.31 21.59
N ASN A 227 6.45 4.32 22.15
CA ASN A 227 7.58 4.20 23.09
C ASN A 227 7.27 3.49 24.41
N HIS A 228 6.00 3.40 24.79
CA HIS A 228 5.58 2.66 25.99
C HIS A 228 5.38 1.15 25.75
N ARG A 229 5.50 0.71 24.51
CA ARG A 229 5.37 -0.68 24.12
C ARG A 229 6.71 -1.13 23.56
N LYS A 230 7.51 -1.86 24.36
CA LYS A 230 8.75 -2.49 23.87
C LYS A 230 8.40 -3.37 22.66
N MET A 231 8.56 -2.82 21.47
CA MET A 231 8.39 -3.53 20.21
C MET A 231 9.71 -4.16 19.82
N ALA A 232 9.75 -5.47 19.63
CA ALA A 232 10.93 -6.16 19.15
C ALA A 232 11.21 -5.76 17.69
N GLY A 233 12.38 -5.20 17.41
CA GLY A 233 12.91 -5.08 16.06
C GLY A 233 12.83 -3.68 15.42
N TRP A 234 13.02 -2.60 16.17
CA TRP A 234 13.17 -1.26 15.59
C TRP A 234 14.58 -1.03 15.08
N THR A 235 14.71 -0.86 13.79
CA THR A 235 15.78 -0.10 13.17
C THR A 235 15.14 0.90 12.22
N CYS A 236 15.06 2.18 12.65
CA CYS A 236 14.90 3.27 11.69
C CYS A 236 16.23 3.44 10.97
N VAL A 237 16.24 3.32 9.66
CA VAL A 237 17.31 3.76 8.77
C VAL A 237 16.74 4.81 7.86
#